data_47c24559ded5a8f4f835336a27e45cf7
#
_entry.id   47c24559ded5a8f4f835336a27e45cf7
#
_cell.length_a   1.000
_cell.length_b   1.000
_cell.length_c   1.000
_cell.angle_alpha   90.00
_cell.angle_beta   90.00
_cell.angle_gamma   90.00
#
_symmetry.space_group_name_H-M   'P 1'
#
loop_
_entity.id
_entity.type
_entity.pdbx_description
1 polymer ?
#
loop_
_entity_poly.entity_id
_entity_poly.type
_entity_poly.pdbx_seq_one_letter_code
_entity_poly.pdbx_strand_id
1 'polypeptide(L)'
;MLENDPKDPDNYRIVAALYEQKRSPFMALATLDSAELRFGRIPLLSAMKRQMLVATNQIGKAIDEARAMVEAAPYEAQHHVVLADLYGLDGKDSLALAEYGRALQIDSTNVQTLMSLADFHTGRQDYRSLLAVTRKLFLSDALPLETKIKRFEQFTSDTRFYREYYFQLNDLASILAIRYPEDRRVVELYANHLIASGELEQALTLYKSRLGDRPPVEDFYRTVIDIETYLQHPDSVEKYVGKALELFPDKVDFHISKGHVMNSSKQYGQAVKAYKESLRYADTDSLRGVIWGMIGDTWHQQAAAGISEQDESRTAKEGRSGPYRKAMKECYKAYERSLAYRPDNPLVLNNYAYFLSLEERDLERALSMSSVVALTDNNPTYLDTHAWVLFKLGRTDEAKKVLQKAVALDGQKSPELMVHYGDILHELGEQFMAEIYWKRALEKGYDARQIELRLKQPAKSSKTAE
;
A
#
# COMPACT_ATOMS: atom_id res chain seq x y z
N MET A 1 -34.94 -28.26 43.90
CA MET A 1 -33.50 -28.22 44.28
C MET A 1 -33.31 -27.47 45.59
N LEU A 2 -33.70 -26.20 45.71
CA LEU A 2 -33.54 -25.40 46.94
C LEU A 2 -34.40 -25.88 48.12
N GLU A 3 -35.53 -26.56 47.87
CA GLU A 3 -36.37 -27.14 48.92
C GLU A 3 -35.75 -28.43 49.50
N ASN A 4 -34.98 -29.17 48.71
CA ASN A 4 -34.37 -30.44 49.14
C ASN A 4 -33.04 -30.27 49.88
N ASP A 5 -32.26 -29.29 49.52
CA ASP A 5 -31.03 -28.95 50.21
C ASP A 5 -30.77 -27.43 50.16
N PRO A 6 -31.38 -26.67 51.10
CA PRO A 6 -31.27 -25.25 51.18
C PRO A 6 -29.94 -24.79 51.86
N LYS A 7 -29.07 -25.71 52.29
CA LYS A 7 -27.82 -25.38 53.02
C LYS A 7 -26.60 -25.34 52.12
N ASP A 8 -26.73 -25.77 50.86
CA ASP A 8 -25.64 -25.76 49.89
C ASP A 8 -25.70 -24.49 49.00
N PRO A 9 -24.70 -23.59 49.08
CA PRO A 9 -24.64 -22.39 48.24
C PRO A 9 -24.62 -22.71 46.73
N ASP A 10 -24.08 -23.86 46.33
CA ASP A 10 -24.04 -24.25 44.91
C ASP A 10 -25.43 -24.48 44.33
N ASN A 11 -26.41 -24.91 45.13
CA ASN A 11 -27.78 -25.02 44.66
C ASN A 11 -28.37 -23.66 44.23
N TYR A 12 -28.04 -22.58 44.96
CA TYR A 12 -28.47 -21.22 44.64
C TYR A 12 -27.79 -20.76 43.32
N ARG A 13 -26.51 -21.07 43.16
CA ARG A 13 -25.77 -20.79 41.92
C ARG A 13 -26.42 -21.45 40.70
N ILE A 14 -26.72 -22.74 40.81
CA ILE A 14 -27.34 -23.52 39.73
C ILE A 14 -28.74 -22.96 39.40
N VAL A 15 -29.56 -22.68 40.41
CA VAL A 15 -30.91 -22.12 40.25
C VAL A 15 -30.88 -20.76 39.62
N ALA A 16 -29.95 -19.88 40.05
CA ALA A 16 -29.78 -18.56 39.46
C ALA A 16 -29.34 -18.67 37.96
N ALA A 17 -28.41 -19.58 37.62
CA ALA A 17 -28.02 -19.84 36.25
C ALA A 17 -29.18 -20.38 35.40
N LEU A 18 -30.03 -21.22 35.94
CA LEU A 18 -31.22 -21.71 35.23
C LEU A 18 -32.24 -20.60 34.98
N TYR A 19 -32.41 -19.65 35.91
CA TYR A 19 -33.25 -18.47 35.70
C TYR A 19 -32.66 -17.55 34.64
N GLU A 20 -31.34 -17.36 34.61
CA GLU A 20 -30.64 -16.61 33.58
C GLU A 20 -30.86 -17.24 32.18
N GLN A 21 -30.69 -18.55 32.07
CA GLN A 21 -30.96 -19.29 30.83
C GLN A 21 -32.43 -19.15 30.36
N LYS A 22 -33.37 -19.08 31.32
CA LYS A 22 -34.81 -18.85 31.04
C LYS A 22 -35.13 -17.36 30.78
N ARG A 23 -34.12 -16.48 30.66
CA ARG A 23 -34.29 -15.03 30.50
C ARG A 23 -35.15 -14.40 31.59
N SER A 24 -35.02 -14.87 32.83
CA SER A 24 -35.73 -14.39 34.00
C SER A 24 -34.75 -13.77 35.03
N PRO A 25 -34.05 -12.66 34.71
CA PRO A 25 -32.94 -12.13 35.50
C PRO A 25 -33.41 -11.65 36.93
N PHE A 26 -34.65 -11.21 37.06
CA PHE A 26 -35.19 -10.82 38.37
C PHE A 26 -35.35 -12.03 39.31
N MET A 27 -35.70 -13.21 38.79
CA MET A 27 -35.77 -14.43 39.60
C MET A 27 -34.36 -14.94 39.94
N ALA A 28 -33.41 -14.78 39.02
CA ALA A 28 -32.01 -15.05 39.33
C ALA A 28 -31.51 -14.12 40.47
N LEU A 29 -31.76 -12.81 40.41
CA LEU A 29 -31.43 -11.86 41.48
C LEU A 29 -32.05 -12.24 42.82
N ALA A 30 -33.35 -12.52 42.86
CA ALA A 30 -34.04 -12.93 44.09
C ALA A 30 -33.43 -14.21 44.69
N THR A 31 -32.99 -15.13 43.85
CA THR A 31 -32.29 -16.35 44.29
C THR A 31 -30.92 -16.02 44.90
N LEU A 32 -30.17 -15.14 44.28
CA LEU A 32 -28.84 -14.71 44.74
C LEU A 32 -28.94 -13.85 46.03
N ASP A 33 -29.97 -12.98 46.15
CA ASP A 33 -30.27 -12.25 47.37
C ASP A 33 -30.59 -13.19 48.53
N SER A 34 -31.38 -14.25 48.27
CA SER A 34 -31.71 -15.27 49.27
C SER A 34 -30.46 -16.05 49.71
N ALA A 35 -29.53 -16.30 48.79
CA ALA A 35 -28.25 -16.93 49.10
C ALA A 35 -27.38 -16.01 49.98
N GLU A 36 -27.30 -14.74 49.67
CA GLU A 36 -26.51 -13.75 50.44
C GLU A 36 -27.04 -13.57 51.85
N LEU A 37 -28.37 -13.49 52.04
CA LEU A 37 -29.00 -13.45 53.34
C LEU A 37 -28.67 -14.68 54.19
N ARG A 38 -28.50 -15.83 53.59
CA ARG A 38 -28.29 -17.08 54.33
C ARG A 38 -26.82 -17.41 54.61
N PHE A 39 -25.96 -17.13 53.66
CA PHE A 39 -24.55 -17.54 53.70
C PHE A 39 -23.58 -16.38 53.82
N GLY A 40 -24.09 -15.16 53.78
CA GLY A 40 -23.23 -14.00 53.60
C GLY A 40 -22.71 -13.87 52.17
N ARG A 41 -21.74 -13.01 51.97
CA ARG A 41 -21.14 -12.75 50.66
C ARG A 41 -20.19 -13.84 50.24
N ILE A 42 -20.58 -14.62 49.24
CA ILE A 42 -19.74 -15.62 48.57
C ILE A 42 -19.24 -15.02 47.23
N PRO A 43 -17.91 -14.92 46.97
CA PRO A 43 -17.36 -14.21 45.82
C PRO A 43 -18.00 -14.59 44.48
N LEU A 44 -18.21 -15.87 44.24
CA LEU A 44 -18.82 -16.37 43.02
C LEU A 44 -20.27 -15.93 42.84
N LEU A 45 -21.08 -16.03 43.90
CA LEU A 45 -22.48 -15.61 43.88
C LEU A 45 -22.62 -14.08 43.78
N SER A 46 -21.74 -13.33 44.44
CA SER A 46 -21.70 -11.86 44.34
C SER A 46 -21.28 -11.42 42.92
N ALA A 47 -20.38 -12.15 42.22
CA ALA A 47 -20.06 -11.91 40.83
C ALA A 47 -21.27 -12.11 39.90
N MET A 48 -21.99 -13.22 40.05
CA MET A 48 -23.23 -13.48 39.30
C MET A 48 -24.30 -12.42 39.59
N LYS A 49 -24.46 -12.01 40.85
CA LYS A 49 -25.41 -10.96 41.25
C LYS A 49 -25.08 -9.64 40.54
N ARG A 50 -23.83 -9.20 40.53
CA ARG A 50 -23.40 -7.99 39.81
C ARG A 50 -23.67 -8.09 38.30
N GLN A 51 -23.40 -9.23 37.71
CA GLN A 51 -23.69 -9.46 36.27
C GLN A 51 -25.19 -9.30 35.99
N MET A 52 -26.05 -9.88 36.83
CA MET A 52 -27.49 -9.76 36.68
C MET A 52 -28.00 -8.33 36.95
N LEU A 53 -27.41 -7.61 37.91
CA LEU A 53 -27.71 -6.19 38.18
C LEU A 53 -27.37 -5.32 36.95
N VAL A 54 -26.24 -5.55 36.34
CA VAL A 54 -25.86 -4.87 35.07
C VAL A 54 -26.83 -5.22 33.95
N ALA A 55 -27.13 -6.49 33.75
CA ALA A 55 -28.05 -6.96 32.71
C ALA A 55 -29.49 -6.42 32.86
N THR A 56 -29.89 -6.09 34.11
CA THR A 56 -31.18 -5.48 34.41
C THR A 56 -31.14 -3.97 34.54
N ASN A 57 -30.04 -3.34 34.11
CA ASN A 57 -29.79 -1.88 34.18
C ASN A 57 -29.86 -1.30 35.60
N GLN A 58 -29.55 -2.09 36.65
CA GLN A 58 -29.48 -1.66 38.02
C GLN A 58 -28.01 -1.34 38.42
N ILE A 59 -27.35 -0.48 37.61
CA ILE A 59 -25.89 -0.21 37.71
C ILE A 59 -25.54 0.32 39.11
N GLY A 60 -26.38 1.20 39.71
CA GLY A 60 -26.14 1.74 41.07
C GLY A 60 -26.00 0.64 42.11
N LYS A 61 -26.86 -0.40 42.09
CA LYS A 61 -26.75 -1.52 43.03
C LYS A 61 -25.52 -2.38 42.77
N ALA A 62 -25.14 -2.55 41.48
CA ALA A 62 -23.91 -3.26 41.14
C ALA A 62 -22.67 -2.52 41.68
N ILE A 63 -22.67 -1.19 41.65
CA ILE A 63 -21.62 -0.35 42.22
C ILE A 63 -21.57 -0.52 43.77
N ASP A 64 -22.72 -0.54 44.45
CA ASP A 64 -22.77 -0.71 45.91
C ASP A 64 -22.22 -2.09 46.32
N GLU A 65 -22.53 -3.15 45.57
CA GLU A 65 -21.96 -4.49 45.77
C GLU A 65 -20.45 -4.49 45.57
N ALA A 66 -19.96 -3.86 44.46
CA ALA A 66 -18.52 -3.80 44.17
C ALA A 66 -17.76 -2.95 45.20
N ARG A 67 -18.36 -1.83 45.71
CA ARG A 67 -17.78 -1.00 46.75
C ARG A 67 -17.61 -1.79 48.06
N ALA A 68 -18.62 -2.53 48.45
CA ALA A 68 -18.53 -3.37 49.61
C ALA A 68 -17.48 -4.47 49.53
N MET A 69 -17.17 -4.95 48.30
CA MET A 69 -16.03 -5.88 48.10
C MET A 69 -14.69 -5.16 48.27
N VAL A 70 -14.55 -3.97 47.74
CA VAL A 70 -13.34 -3.13 47.97
C VAL A 70 -13.13 -2.84 49.46
N GLU A 71 -14.22 -2.50 50.19
CA GLU A 71 -14.15 -2.27 51.65
C GLU A 71 -13.73 -3.52 52.43
N ALA A 72 -14.20 -4.70 51.99
CA ALA A 72 -13.84 -5.97 52.65
C ALA A 72 -12.40 -6.43 52.35
N ALA A 73 -11.88 -6.10 51.16
CA ALA A 73 -10.53 -6.50 50.78
C ALA A 73 -9.86 -5.38 49.93
N PRO A 74 -9.39 -4.30 50.53
CA PRO A 74 -8.93 -3.10 49.85
C PRO A 74 -7.58 -3.26 49.12
N TYR A 75 -6.88 -4.36 49.33
CA TYR A 75 -5.61 -4.66 48.69
C TYR A 75 -5.75 -5.68 47.53
N GLU A 76 -6.96 -6.03 47.15
CA GLU A 76 -7.25 -6.90 46.01
C GLU A 76 -7.48 -6.04 44.76
N ALA A 77 -6.47 -5.95 43.88
CA ALA A 77 -6.51 -5.13 42.67
C ALA A 77 -7.76 -5.40 41.81
N GLN A 78 -8.19 -6.67 41.73
CA GLN A 78 -9.35 -7.08 40.95
C GLN A 78 -10.66 -6.44 41.42
N HIS A 79 -10.83 -6.21 42.73
CA HIS A 79 -12.03 -5.55 43.26
C HIS A 79 -12.11 -4.07 42.81
N HIS A 80 -10.98 -3.39 42.78
CA HIS A 80 -10.89 -2.03 42.25
C HIS A 80 -11.17 -1.98 40.74
N VAL A 81 -10.70 -2.94 39.98
CA VAL A 81 -10.97 -3.04 38.52
C VAL A 81 -12.48 -3.19 38.29
N VAL A 82 -13.14 -4.12 38.99
CA VAL A 82 -14.58 -4.34 38.84
C VAL A 82 -15.38 -3.08 39.21
N LEU A 83 -14.99 -2.37 40.26
CA LEU A 83 -15.63 -1.12 40.66
C LEU A 83 -15.39 -0.02 39.62
N ALA A 84 -14.19 0.05 39.04
CA ALA A 84 -13.85 0.99 38.00
C ALA A 84 -14.67 0.75 36.73
N ASP A 85 -14.79 -0.51 36.30
CA ASP A 85 -15.58 -0.91 35.12
C ASP A 85 -17.04 -0.47 35.29
N LEU A 86 -17.63 -0.68 36.49
CA LEU A 86 -18.99 -0.29 36.80
C LEU A 86 -19.18 1.24 36.84
N TYR A 87 -18.21 1.98 37.37
CA TYR A 87 -18.22 3.45 37.28
C TYR A 87 -18.13 3.93 35.84
N GLY A 88 -17.34 3.27 35.04
CA GLY A 88 -17.26 3.54 33.59
C GLY A 88 -18.58 3.32 32.86
N LEU A 89 -19.30 2.23 33.17
CA LEU A 89 -20.64 1.96 32.67
C LEU A 89 -21.68 3.01 33.14
N ASP A 90 -21.53 3.53 34.34
CA ASP A 90 -22.41 4.57 34.90
C ASP A 90 -22.02 5.99 34.42
N GLY A 91 -21.03 6.15 33.58
CA GLY A 91 -20.54 7.44 33.06
C GLY A 91 -19.76 8.27 34.11
N LYS A 92 -19.36 7.68 35.23
CA LYS A 92 -18.60 8.32 36.30
C LYS A 92 -17.08 8.17 36.06
N ASP A 93 -16.60 8.74 34.97
CA ASP A 93 -15.25 8.53 34.46
C ASP A 93 -14.13 8.87 35.45
N SER A 94 -14.28 9.97 36.21
CA SER A 94 -13.29 10.35 37.22
C SER A 94 -13.16 9.32 38.35
N LEU A 95 -14.28 8.70 38.76
CA LEU A 95 -14.27 7.64 39.76
C LEU A 95 -13.69 6.34 39.20
N ALA A 96 -14.02 6.01 37.95
CA ALA A 96 -13.45 4.86 37.25
C ALA A 96 -11.93 4.95 37.19
N LEU A 97 -11.39 6.08 36.73
CA LEU A 97 -9.94 6.32 36.67
C LEU A 97 -9.25 6.28 38.04
N ALA A 98 -9.94 6.79 39.10
CA ALA A 98 -9.41 6.71 40.46
C ALA A 98 -9.29 5.25 40.92
N GLU A 99 -10.28 4.40 40.67
CA GLU A 99 -10.24 2.99 41.06
C GLU A 99 -9.21 2.18 40.19
N TYR A 100 -9.13 2.42 38.89
CA TYR A 100 -8.03 1.85 38.06
C TYR A 100 -6.67 2.28 38.63
N GLY A 101 -6.53 3.55 39.02
CA GLY A 101 -5.30 4.05 39.64
C GLY A 101 -4.95 3.30 40.93
N ARG A 102 -5.92 3.01 41.78
CA ARG A 102 -5.73 2.21 43.00
C ARG A 102 -5.31 0.77 42.67
N ALA A 103 -6.00 0.14 41.73
CA ALA A 103 -5.62 -1.19 41.25
C ALA A 103 -4.15 -1.24 40.77
N LEU A 104 -3.69 -0.23 40.01
CA LEU A 104 -2.32 -0.12 39.52
C LEU A 104 -1.31 0.29 40.63
N GLN A 105 -1.74 0.90 41.71
CA GLN A 105 -0.89 1.12 42.89
C GLN A 105 -0.63 -0.19 43.66
N ILE A 106 -1.59 -1.11 43.67
CA ILE A 106 -1.46 -2.43 44.30
C ILE A 106 -0.53 -3.31 43.40
N ASP A 107 -0.79 -3.37 42.10
CA ASP A 107 0.02 -4.09 41.11
C ASP A 107 0.10 -3.29 39.82
N SER A 108 1.21 -2.57 39.63
CA SER A 108 1.44 -1.71 38.47
C SER A 108 1.61 -2.46 37.14
N THR A 109 1.84 -3.77 37.22
CA THR A 109 2.08 -4.66 36.07
C THR A 109 0.91 -5.59 35.78
N ASN A 110 -0.18 -5.47 36.52
CA ASN A 110 -1.36 -6.31 36.37
C ASN A 110 -1.97 -6.16 34.97
N VAL A 111 -1.82 -7.19 34.16
CA VAL A 111 -2.26 -7.18 32.74
C VAL A 111 -3.78 -7.02 32.65
N GLN A 112 -4.55 -7.64 33.56
CA GLN A 112 -6.01 -7.52 33.55
C GLN A 112 -6.45 -6.07 33.80
N THR A 113 -5.86 -5.41 34.80
CA THR A 113 -6.11 -3.99 35.09
C THR A 113 -5.77 -3.11 33.88
N LEU A 114 -4.60 -3.33 33.27
CA LEU A 114 -4.19 -2.56 32.10
C LEU A 114 -5.10 -2.82 30.89
N MET A 115 -5.61 -4.03 30.71
CA MET A 115 -6.56 -4.35 29.65
C MET A 115 -7.90 -3.65 29.85
N SER A 116 -8.51 -3.75 31.04
CA SER A 116 -9.76 -3.04 31.36
C SER A 116 -9.61 -1.52 31.21
N LEU A 117 -8.49 -0.96 31.64
CA LEU A 117 -8.21 0.47 31.48
C LEU A 117 -8.04 0.86 29.99
N ALA A 118 -7.43 0.01 29.17
CA ALA A 118 -7.31 0.23 27.73
C ALA A 118 -8.69 0.19 27.05
N ASP A 119 -9.55 -0.75 27.43
CA ASP A 119 -10.92 -0.85 26.93
C ASP A 119 -11.76 0.36 27.34
N PHE A 120 -11.59 0.85 28.57
CA PHE A 120 -12.20 2.10 29.05
C PHE A 120 -11.81 3.29 28.17
N HIS A 121 -10.51 3.49 27.89
CA HIS A 121 -10.05 4.58 27.03
C HIS A 121 -10.52 4.41 25.58
N THR A 122 -10.61 3.18 25.09
CA THR A 122 -11.17 2.87 23.75
C THR A 122 -12.62 3.33 23.67
N GLY A 123 -13.45 2.99 24.67
CA GLY A 123 -14.85 3.39 24.72
C GLY A 123 -15.07 4.91 24.83
N ARG A 124 -14.07 5.66 25.29
CA ARG A 124 -14.07 7.14 25.37
C ARG A 124 -13.37 7.80 24.19
N GLN A 125 -12.81 7.04 23.26
CA GLN A 125 -11.99 7.53 22.13
C GLN A 125 -10.78 8.37 22.62
N ASP A 126 -10.33 8.12 23.85
CA ASP A 126 -9.10 8.73 24.38
C ASP A 126 -7.89 7.91 23.93
N TYR A 127 -7.53 8.08 22.67
CA TYR A 127 -6.48 7.28 22.04
C TYR A 127 -5.08 7.56 22.58
N ARG A 128 -4.83 8.77 23.13
CA ARG A 128 -3.54 9.08 23.73
C ARG A 128 -3.31 8.24 24.99
N SER A 129 -4.30 8.21 25.87
CA SER A 129 -4.25 7.39 27.10
C SER A 129 -4.27 5.90 26.75
N LEU A 130 -5.07 5.49 25.76
CA LEU A 130 -5.08 4.11 25.25
C LEU A 130 -3.67 3.66 24.83
N LEU A 131 -2.96 4.45 24.04
CA LEU A 131 -1.62 4.10 23.56
C LEU A 131 -0.58 4.10 24.70
N ALA A 132 -0.73 5.02 25.68
CA ALA A 132 0.11 5.02 26.87
C ALA A 132 -0.07 3.75 27.73
N VAL A 133 -1.31 3.28 27.89
CA VAL A 133 -1.62 2.00 28.57
C VAL A 133 -1.13 0.82 27.74
N THR A 134 -1.34 0.84 26.42
CA THR A 134 -0.88 -0.20 25.51
C THR A 134 0.64 -0.35 25.56
N ARG A 135 1.37 0.75 25.71
CA ARG A 135 2.83 0.72 25.91
C ARG A 135 3.21 -0.13 27.14
N LYS A 136 2.51 0.05 28.27
CA LYS A 136 2.75 -0.78 29.47
C LYS A 136 2.44 -2.25 29.21
N LEU A 137 1.36 -2.54 28.48
CA LEU A 137 1.01 -3.89 28.06
C LEU A 137 2.09 -4.53 27.18
N PHE A 138 2.69 -3.78 26.26
CA PHE A 138 3.75 -4.28 25.38
C PHE A 138 5.05 -4.58 26.12
N LEU A 139 5.33 -3.84 27.18
CA LEU A 139 6.46 -4.07 28.08
C LEU A 139 6.24 -5.28 29.02
N SER A 140 5.01 -5.74 29.23
CA SER A 140 4.71 -6.87 30.10
C SER A 140 5.03 -8.20 29.44
N ASP A 141 5.71 -9.11 30.15
CA ASP A 141 5.95 -10.49 29.69
C ASP A 141 4.69 -11.37 29.84
N ALA A 142 3.76 -10.97 30.67
CA ALA A 142 2.51 -11.72 30.89
C ALA A 142 1.51 -11.56 29.71
N LEU A 143 1.67 -10.56 28.82
CA LEU A 143 0.86 -10.46 27.63
C LEU A 143 1.52 -11.22 26.46
N PRO A 144 0.84 -12.23 25.86
CA PRO A 144 1.40 -13.01 24.77
C PRO A 144 1.77 -12.15 23.56
N LEU A 145 2.87 -12.49 22.88
CA LEU A 145 3.34 -11.77 21.68
C LEU A 145 2.26 -11.70 20.59
N GLU A 146 1.53 -12.77 20.36
CA GLU A 146 0.43 -12.82 19.41
C GLU A 146 -0.62 -11.72 19.65
N THR A 147 -0.96 -11.49 20.91
CA THR A 147 -1.90 -10.43 21.29
C THR A 147 -1.32 -9.03 21.05
N LYS A 148 -0.01 -8.86 21.29
CA LYS A 148 0.70 -7.59 21.03
C LYS A 148 0.71 -7.28 19.53
N ILE A 149 1.05 -8.28 18.70
CA ILE A 149 1.06 -8.15 17.22
C ILE A 149 -0.33 -7.77 16.72
N LYS A 150 -1.37 -8.53 17.07
CA LYS A 150 -2.75 -8.24 16.65
C LYS A 150 -3.22 -6.84 17.04
N ARG A 151 -2.87 -6.40 18.25
CA ARG A 151 -3.24 -5.05 18.71
C ARG A 151 -2.50 -3.97 17.93
N PHE A 152 -1.25 -4.18 17.59
CA PHE A 152 -0.50 -3.26 16.74
C PHE A 152 -1.08 -3.19 15.33
N GLU A 153 -1.39 -4.32 14.71
CA GLU A 153 -2.02 -4.40 13.38
C GLU A 153 -3.38 -3.70 13.35
N GLN A 154 -4.18 -3.82 14.41
CA GLN A 154 -5.45 -3.08 14.54
C GLN A 154 -5.25 -1.57 14.49
N PHE A 155 -4.24 -1.04 15.18
CA PHE A 155 -3.92 0.39 15.17
C PHE A 155 -3.41 0.87 13.81
N THR A 156 -2.68 0.02 13.09
CA THR A 156 -2.07 0.37 11.79
C THR A 156 -3.01 0.15 10.61
N SER A 157 -4.14 -0.53 10.80
CA SER A 157 -5.15 -0.77 9.74
C SER A 157 -5.86 0.49 9.28
N ASP A 158 -5.99 1.51 10.14
CA ASP A 158 -6.56 2.81 9.81
C ASP A 158 -5.43 3.81 9.49
N THR A 159 -5.33 4.20 8.23
CA THR A 159 -4.29 5.13 7.75
C THR A 159 -4.35 6.50 8.43
N ARG A 160 -5.56 6.99 8.81
CA ARG A 160 -5.71 8.27 9.50
C ARG A 160 -5.18 8.16 10.92
N PHE A 161 -5.61 7.13 11.65
CA PHE A 161 -5.13 6.83 12.98
C PHE A 161 -3.61 6.65 13.00
N TYR A 162 -3.07 5.88 12.05
CA TYR A 162 -1.63 5.67 11.89
C TYR A 162 -0.84 6.98 11.77
N ARG A 163 -1.31 7.91 10.95
CA ARG A 163 -0.64 9.22 10.75
C ARG A 163 -0.73 10.11 11.98
N GLU A 164 -1.89 10.14 12.65
CA GLU A 164 -2.13 10.97 13.81
C GLU A 164 -1.29 10.55 15.03
N TYR A 165 -1.14 9.23 15.22
CA TYR A 165 -0.45 8.65 16.37
C TYR A 165 0.88 7.99 16.01
N TYR A 166 1.50 8.42 14.93
CA TYR A 166 2.74 7.83 14.40
C TYR A 166 3.82 7.65 15.47
N PHE A 167 4.12 8.67 16.27
CA PHE A 167 5.18 8.60 17.28
C PHE A 167 4.93 7.56 18.35
N GLN A 168 3.69 7.42 18.79
CA GLN A 168 3.30 6.42 19.80
C GLN A 168 3.36 5.02 19.18
N LEU A 169 2.93 4.86 17.94
CA LEU A 169 3.01 3.58 17.23
C LEU A 169 4.45 3.19 16.93
N ASN A 170 5.32 4.15 16.59
CA ASN A 170 6.75 3.90 16.43
C ASN A 170 7.40 3.40 17.75
N ASP A 171 7.02 3.97 18.89
CA ASP A 171 7.49 3.49 20.20
C ASP A 171 7.01 2.04 20.46
N LEU A 172 5.75 1.73 20.16
CA LEU A 172 5.22 0.36 20.29
C LEU A 172 5.93 -0.64 19.37
N ALA A 173 6.16 -0.27 18.11
CA ALA A 173 6.88 -1.10 17.15
C ALA A 173 8.33 -1.33 17.59
N SER A 174 9.01 -0.29 18.09
CA SER A 174 10.37 -0.36 18.62
C SER A 174 10.46 -1.27 19.85
N ILE A 175 9.48 -1.20 20.77
CA ILE A 175 9.41 -2.12 21.92
C ILE A 175 9.34 -3.57 21.45
N LEU A 176 8.50 -3.87 20.45
CA LEU A 176 8.41 -5.23 19.90
C LEU A 176 9.75 -5.66 19.30
N ALA A 177 10.35 -4.83 18.47
CA ALA A 177 11.61 -5.13 17.80
C ALA A 177 12.78 -5.39 18.79
N ILE A 178 12.85 -4.61 19.88
CA ILE A 178 13.87 -4.77 20.93
C ILE A 178 13.65 -6.06 21.74
N ARG A 179 12.39 -6.37 22.05
CA ARG A 179 12.08 -7.53 22.93
C ARG A 179 12.04 -8.86 22.18
N TYR A 180 11.70 -8.85 20.90
CA TYR A 180 11.53 -10.05 20.07
C TYR A 180 12.31 -9.95 18.75
N PRO A 181 13.63 -9.66 18.79
CA PRO A 181 14.43 -9.41 17.59
C PRO A 181 14.53 -10.62 16.65
N GLU A 182 14.31 -11.82 17.18
CA GLU A 182 14.40 -13.07 16.43
C GLU A 182 13.04 -13.56 15.89
N ASP A 183 11.92 -12.97 16.33
CA ASP A 183 10.61 -13.34 15.80
C ASP A 183 10.38 -12.68 14.43
N ARG A 184 10.28 -13.52 13.40
CA ARG A 184 10.12 -13.10 12.01
C ARG A 184 8.95 -12.11 11.82
N ARG A 185 7.81 -12.35 12.45
CA ARG A 185 6.60 -11.51 12.33
C ARG A 185 6.85 -10.11 12.88
N VAL A 186 7.62 -10.02 13.97
CA VAL A 186 8.01 -8.73 14.56
C VAL A 186 8.98 -7.99 13.65
N VAL A 187 9.94 -8.68 13.05
CA VAL A 187 10.87 -8.08 12.09
C VAL A 187 10.11 -7.53 10.88
N GLU A 188 9.21 -8.32 10.29
CA GLU A 188 8.34 -7.89 9.19
C GLU A 188 7.48 -6.68 9.57
N LEU A 189 6.83 -6.74 10.74
CA LEU A 189 5.98 -5.67 11.25
C LEU A 189 6.76 -4.36 11.41
N TYR A 190 7.94 -4.43 12.04
CA TYR A 190 8.78 -3.25 12.27
C TYR A 190 9.37 -2.71 10.98
N ALA A 191 9.84 -3.57 10.09
CA ALA A 191 10.37 -3.17 8.79
C ALA A 191 9.28 -2.52 7.92
N ASN A 192 8.06 -3.07 7.90
CA ASN A 192 6.93 -2.46 7.20
C ASN A 192 6.54 -1.10 7.80
N HIS A 193 6.61 -0.96 9.13
CA HIS A 193 6.41 0.32 9.80
C HIS A 193 7.46 1.35 9.33
N LEU A 194 8.73 0.97 9.24
CA LEU A 194 9.82 1.82 8.73
C LEU A 194 9.63 2.20 7.26
N ILE A 195 9.17 1.27 6.41
CA ILE A 195 8.83 1.57 5.01
C ILE A 195 7.71 2.61 4.93
N ALA A 196 6.65 2.42 5.70
CA ALA A 196 5.50 3.34 5.73
C ALA A 196 5.88 4.75 6.23
N SER A 197 6.94 4.87 7.03
CA SER A 197 7.47 6.15 7.51
C SER A 197 8.54 6.77 6.59
N GLY A 198 8.99 6.04 5.56
CA GLY A 198 10.06 6.47 4.67
C GLY A 198 11.48 6.16 5.16
N GLU A 199 11.62 5.43 6.27
CA GLU A 199 12.91 5.00 6.84
C GLU A 199 13.47 3.78 6.09
N LEU A 200 13.60 3.91 4.77
CA LEU A 200 13.89 2.78 3.87
C LEU A 200 15.23 2.10 4.14
N GLU A 201 16.28 2.84 4.50
CA GLU A 201 17.60 2.29 4.80
C GLU A 201 17.60 1.42 6.06
N GLN A 202 16.81 1.81 7.07
CA GLN A 202 16.66 1.02 8.29
C GLN A 202 15.87 -0.26 8.01
N ALA A 203 14.76 -0.16 7.26
CA ALA A 203 13.99 -1.33 6.82
C ALA A 203 14.85 -2.30 6.02
N LEU A 204 15.65 -1.77 5.08
CA LEU A 204 16.58 -2.52 4.27
C LEU A 204 17.60 -3.29 5.11
N THR A 205 18.15 -2.63 6.14
CA THR A 205 19.09 -3.26 7.07
C THR A 205 18.47 -4.43 7.80
N LEU A 206 17.23 -4.28 8.27
CA LEU A 206 16.48 -5.35 8.94
C LEU A 206 16.24 -6.54 8.00
N TYR A 207 15.70 -6.30 6.81
CA TYR A 207 15.45 -7.38 5.85
C TYR A 207 16.75 -8.09 5.44
N LYS A 208 17.83 -7.33 5.18
CA LYS A 208 19.14 -7.91 4.85
C LYS A 208 19.70 -8.80 5.96
N SER A 209 19.49 -8.45 7.22
CA SER A 209 19.95 -9.24 8.36
C SER A 209 19.27 -10.63 8.41
N ARG A 210 18.10 -10.77 7.79
CA ARG A 210 17.29 -11.99 7.80
C ARG A 210 17.37 -12.82 6.51
N LEU A 211 18.08 -12.35 5.49
CA LEU A 211 18.26 -13.12 4.24
C LEU A 211 19.02 -14.45 4.43
N GLY A 212 19.72 -14.60 5.56
CA GLY A 212 20.39 -15.85 5.96
C GLY A 212 19.51 -16.88 6.63
N ASP A 213 18.26 -16.54 6.98
CA ASP A 213 17.34 -17.43 7.71
C ASP A 213 17.05 -18.72 6.93
N ARG A 214 16.76 -19.79 7.67
CA ARG A 214 16.41 -21.10 7.11
C ARG A 214 15.05 -21.56 7.63
N PRO A 215 14.10 -21.90 6.76
CA PRO A 215 14.15 -21.81 5.29
C PRO A 215 14.21 -20.37 4.80
N PRO A 216 14.76 -20.10 3.60
CA PRO A 216 14.82 -18.75 3.03
C PRO A 216 13.41 -18.24 2.75
N VAL A 217 13.24 -16.91 2.87
CA VAL A 217 11.94 -16.25 2.73
C VAL A 217 11.93 -15.44 1.43
N GLU A 218 11.09 -15.83 0.48
CA GLU A 218 10.96 -15.19 -0.83
C GLU A 218 10.66 -13.69 -0.71
N ASP A 219 9.67 -13.34 0.14
CA ASP A 219 9.23 -11.95 0.29
C ASP A 219 10.32 -11.02 0.83
N PHE A 220 11.27 -11.54 1.60
CA PHE A 220 12.40 -10.73 2.06
C PHE A 220 13.33 -10.35 0.92
N TYR A 221 13.61 -11.27 0.00
CA TYR A 221 14.38 -10.97 -1.20
C TYR A 221 13.65 -10.00 -2.11
N ARG A 222 12.34 -10.17 -2.30
CA ARG A 222 11.50 -9.26 -3.08
C ARG A 222 11.57 -7.83 -2.51
N THR A 223 11.29 -7.68 -1.22
CA THR A 223 11.30 -6.37 -0.55
C THR A 223 12.69 -5.70 -0.61
N VAL A 224 13.77 -6.47 -0.42
CA VAL A 224 15.13 -5.93 -0.54
C VAL A 224 15.39 -5.43 -1.96
N ILE A 225 15.01 -6.20 -2.99
CA ILE A 225 15.18 -5.81 -4.39
C ILE A 225 14.36 -4.56 -4.71
N ASP A 226 13.13 -4.48 -4.24
CA ASP A 226 12.24 -3.33 -4.47
C ASP A 226 12.79 -2.04 -3.82
N ILE A 227 13.23 -2.12 -2.56
CA ILE A 227 13.82 -0.96 -1.86
C ILE A 227 15.12 -0.54 -2.53
N GLU A 228 16.03 -1.47 -2.85
CA GLU A 228 17.30 -1.15 -3.54
C GLU A 228 17.05 -0.54 -4.93
N THR A 229 16.02 -0.99 -5.63
CA THR A 229 15.60 -0.42 -6.91
C THR A 229 15.09 1.01 -6.74
N TYR A 230 14.26 1.26 -5.73
CA TYR A 230 13.76 2.60 -5.41
C TYR A 230 14.89 3.56 -5.03
N LEU A 231 15.85 3.10 -4.24
CA LEU A 231 17.04 3.86 -3.83
C LEU A 231 18.08 4.01 -4.94
N GLN A 232 17.84 3.42 -6.11
CA GLN A 232 18.74 3.48 -7.27
C GLN A 232 20.13 2.90 -7.00
N HIS A 233 20.21 1.75 -6.35
CA HIS A 233 21.42 0.99 -6.07
C HIS A 233 21.59 -0.21 -7.02
N PRO A 234 21.95 -0.03 -8.31
CA PRO A 234 21.93 -1.08 -9.33
C PRO A 234 22.80 -2.30 -9.01
N ASP A 235 23.97 -2.10 -8.44
CA ASP A 235 24.89 -3.20 -8.08
C ASP A 235 24.30 -4.09 -6.97
N SER A 236 23.61 -3.48 -6.01
CA SER A 236 22.89 -4.21 -4.97
C SER A 236 21.69 -4.97 -5.55
N VAL A 237 20.92 -4.35 -6.44
CA VAL A 237 19.79 -5.01 -7.12
C VAL A 237 20.28 -6.24 -7.87
N GLU A 238 21.34 -6.11 -8.68
CA GLU A 238 21.92 -7.25 -9.43
C GLU A 238 22.34 -8.39 -8.50
N LYS A 239 23.05 -8.06 -7.39
CA LYS A 239 23.49 -9.02 -6.37
C LYS A 239 22.32 -9.79 -5.75
N TYR A 240 21.27 -9.07 -5.32
CA TYR A 240 20.14 -9.72 -4.61
C TYR A 240 19.21 -10.44 -5.55
N VAL A 241 19.03 -9.98 -6.79
CA VAL A 241 18.34 -10.71 -7.85
C VAL A 241 19.07 -12.02 -8.17
N GLY A 242 20.40 -12.00 -8.27
CA GLY A 242 21.20 -13.22 -8.46
C GLY A 242 20.95 -14.25 -7.35
N LYS A 243 21.07 -13.82 -6.09
CA LYS A 243 20.82 -14.70 -4.92
C LYS A 243 19.37 -15.21 -4.87
N ALA A 244 18.41 -14.36 -5.18
CA ALA A 244 17.00 -14.75 -5.21
C ALA A 244 16.75 -15.86 -6.25
N LEU A 245 17.33 -15.73 -7.44
CA LEU A 245 17.21 -16.75 -8.51
C LEU A 245 17.93 -18.08 -8.20
N GLU A 246 19.01 -18.05 -7.38
CA GLU A 246 19.65 -19.28 -6.88
C GLU A 246 18.74 -20.06 -5.94
N LEU A 247 17.95 -19.36 -5.12
CA LEU A 247 17.06 -19.95 -4.11
C LEU A 247 15.65 -20.23 -4.63
N PHE A 248 15.18 -19.42 -5.55
CA PHE A 248 13.81 -19.42 -6.09
C PHE A 248 13.84 -19.31 -7.63
N PRO A 249 14.34 -20.34 -8.34
CA PRO A 249 14.59 -20.29 -9.77
C PRO A 249 13.32 -20.25 -10.64
N ASP A 250 12.15 -20.56 -10.06
CA ASP A 250 10.86 -20.63 -10.71
C ASP A 250 10.01 -19.35 -10.54
N LYS A 251 10.53 -18.33 -9.84
CA LYS A 251 9.77 -17.12 -9.58
C LYS A 251 9.88 -16.11 -10.70
N VAL A 252 8.74 -15.84 -11.32
CA VAL A 252 8.60 -14.95 -12.47
C VAL A 252 9.16 -13.55 -12.20
N ASP A 253 8.88 -13.00 -11.02
CA ASP A 253 9.26 -11.63 -10.63
C ASP A 253 10.78 -11.43 -10.61
N PHE A 254 11.54 -12.43 -10.10
CA PHE A 254 13.00 -12.33 -10.07
C PHE A 254 13.63 -12.39 -11.46
N HIS A 255 13.04 -13.15 -12.38
CA HIS A 255 13.46 -13.12 -13.79
C HIS A 255 13.14 -11.78 -14.47
N ILE A 256 11.97 -11.17 -14.14
CA ILE A 256 11.61 -9.83 -14.61
C ILE A 256 12.60 -8.80 -14.04
N SER A 257 12.88 -8.84 -12.74
CA SER A 257 13.86 -7.95 -12.09
C SER A 257 15.25 -8.09 -12.73
N LYS A 258 15.69 -9.32 -13.05
CA LYS A 258 16.93 -9.55 -13.81
C LYS A 258 16.90 -8.88 -15.17
N GLY A 259 15.76 -8.97 -15.87
CA GLY A 259 15.56 -8.29 -17.14
C GLY A 259 15.69 -6.78 -17.01
N HIS A 260 15.11 -6.17 -15.98
CA HIS A 260 15.23 -4.74 -15.70
C HIS A 260 16.67 -4.31 -15.41
N VAL A 261 17.40 -5.06 -14.57
CA VAL A 261 18.83 -4.78 -14.28
C VAL A 261 19.66 -4.80 -15.54
N MET A 262 19.53 -5.86 -16.36
CA MET A 262 20.26 -5.98 -17.62
C MET A 262 19.89 -4.87 -18.61
N ASN A 263 18.62 -4.48 -18.66
CA ASN A 263 18.14 -3.40 -19.52
C ASN A 263 18.71 -2.03 -19.10
N SER A 264 18.68 -1.72 -17.83
CA SER A 264 19.25 -0.48 -17.27
C SER A 264 20.76 -0.38 -17.52
N SER A 265 21.45 -1.52 -17.48
CA SER A 265 22.87 -1.64 -17.82
C SER A 265 23.14 -1.69 -19.34
N LYS A 266 22.14 -1.43 -20.18
CA LYS A 266 22.21 -1.46 -21.65
C LYS A 266 22.61 -2.83 -22.23
N GLN A 267 22.47 -3.91 -21.45
CA GLN A 267 22.75 -5.28 -21.87
C GLN A 267 21.47 -5.90 -22.49
N TYR A 268 20.94 -5.27 -23.54
CA TYR A 268 19.62 -5.53 -24.11
C TYR A 268 19.39 -7.01 -24.48
N GLY A 269 20.39 -7.67 -25.07
CA GLY A 269 20.29 -9.09 -25.39
C GLY A 269 20.12 -10.00 -24.19
N GLN A 270 20.77 -9.68 -23.07
CA GLN A 270 20.62 -10.41 -21.81
C GLN A 270 19.29 -10.09 -21.14
N ALA A 271 18.82 -8.84 -21.20
CA ALA A 271 17.51 -8.43 -20.73
C ALA A 271 16.39 -9.22 -21.43
N VAL A 272 16.42 -9.27 -22.78
CA VAL A 272 15.46 -10.07 -23.57
C VAL A 272 15.50 -11.54 -23.20
N LYS A 273 16.70 -12.10 -22.92
CA LYS A 273 16.83 -13.50 -22.47
C LYS A 273 16.17 -13.71 -21.11
N ALA A 274 16.39 -12.82 -20.16
CA ALA A 274 15.79 -12.90 -18.83
C ALA A 274 14.25 -12.77 -18.89
N TYR A 275 13.72 -11.83 -19.64
CA TYR A 275 12.28 -11.71 -19.86
C TYR A 275 11.67 -12.93 -20.56
N LYS A 276 12.37 -13.54 -21.52
CA LYS A 276 11.92 -14.80 -22.15
C LYS A 276 11.92 -15.96 -21.15
N GLU A 277 12.87 -15.99 -20.23
CA GLU A 277 12.87 -17.00 -19.17
C GLU A 277 11.69 -16.80 -18.22
N SER A 278 11.34 -15.56 -17.85
CA SER A 278 10.16 -15.29 -17.02
C SER A 278 8.84 -15.76 -17.65
N LEU A 279 8.72 -15.77 -19.00
CA LEU A 279 7.54 -16.29 -19.69
C LEU A 279 7.26 -17.77 -19.40
N ARG A 280 8.27 -18.56 -19.00
CA ARG A 280 8.10 -19.98 -18.66
C ARG A 280 7.33 -20.19 -17.37
N TYR A 281 7.38 -19.20 -16.49
CA TYR A 281 6.77 -19.22 -15.17
C TYR A 281 5.55 -18.31 -15.07
N ALA A 282 5.23 -17.55 -16.13
CA ALA A 282 4.04 -16.69 -16.15
C ALA A 282 2.77 -17.56 -16.20
N ASP A 283 1.90 -17.38 -15.23
CA ASP A 283 0.68 -18.15 -15.00
C ASP A 283 -0.54 -17.60 -15.74
N THR A 284 -0.57 -16.28 -15.99
CA THR A 284 -1.69 -15.60 -16.64
C THR A 284 -1.33 -15.03 -18.01
N ASP A 285 -2.31 -14.97 -18.90
CA ASP A 285 -2.13 -14.33 -20.21
C ASP A 285 -1.89 -12.82 -20.05
N SER A 286 -2.49 -12.17 -19.06
CA SER A 286 -2.21 -10.77 -18.76
C SER A 286 -0.73 -10.53 -18.46
N LEU A 287 -0.13 -11.37 -17.62
CA LEU A 287 1.30 -11.28 -17.29
C LEU A 287 2.19 -11.58 -18.51
N ARG A 288 1.84 -12.60 -19.31
CA ARG A 288 2.54 -12.89 -20.57
C ARG A 288 2.50 -11.70 -21.51
N GLY A 289 1.34 -11.04 -21.64
CA GLY A 289 1.18 -9.82 -22.40
C GLY A 289 2.09 -8.69 -21.93
N VAL A 290 2.18 -8.46 -20.61
CA VAL A 290 3.08 -7.46 -20.02
C VAL A 290 4.55 -7.79 -20.34
N ILE A 291 4.98 -9.03 -20.13
CA ILE A 291 6.37 -9.44 -20.37
C ILE A 291 6.75 -9.28 -21.87
N TRP A 292 5.84 -9.63 -22.78
CA TRP A 292 6.09 -9.40 -24.21
C TRP A 292 6.17 -7.91 -24.56
N GLY A 293 5.41 -7.05 -23.85
CA GLY A 293 5.56 -5.59 -23.94
C GLY A 293 6.98 -5.15 -23.54
N MET A 294 7.48 -5.60 -22.39
CA MET A 294 8.83 -5.30 -21.90
C MET A 294 9.93 -5.75 -22.89
N ILE A 295 9.74 -6.91 -23.55
CA ILE A 295 10.64 -7.39 -24.60
C ILE A 295 10.61 -6.41 -25.79
N GLY A 296 9.44 -5.93 -26.19
CA GLY A 296 9.28 -4.94 -27.24
C GLY A 296 9.99 -3.63 -26.94
N ASP A 297 9.77 -3.09 -25.74
CA ASP A 297 10.41 -1.86 -25.25
C ASP A 297 11.95 -2.00 -25.23
N THR A 298 12.46 -3.16 -24.79
CA THR A 298 13.91 -3.46 -24.79
C THR A 298 14.50 -3.46 -26.20
N TRP A 299 13.81 -4.04 -27.18
CA TRP A 299 14.25 -4.00 -28.58
C TRP A 299 14.22 -2.58 -29.14
N HIS A 300 13.22 -1.77 -28.79
CA HIS A 300 13.18 -0.36 -29.18
C HIS A 300 14.35 0.41 -28.56
N GLN A 301 14.63 0.23 -27.26
CA GLN A 301 15.79 0.87 -26.60
C GLN A 301 17.12 0.47 -27.25
N GLN A 302 17.27 -0.80 -27.63
CA GLN A 302 18.44 -1.25 -28.38
C GLN A 302 18.53 -0.57 -29.77
N ALA A 303 17.40 -0.40 -30.44
CA ALA A 303 17.37 0.31 -31.72
C ALA A 303 17.80 1.77 -31.55
N ALA A 304 17.24 2.45 -30.53
CA ALA A 304 17.56 3.85 -30.21
C ALA A 304 19.04 4.03 -29.84
N ALA A 305 19.59 3.13 -29.02
CA ALA A 305 21.00 3.20 -28.59
C ALA A 305 21.99 2.93 -29.76
N GLY A 306 21.53 2.30 -30.83
CA GLY A 306 22.35 2.04 -32.05
C GLY A 306 22.20 3.11 -33.12
N ILE A 307 21.48 4.21 -32.86
CA ILE A 307 21.36 5.33 -33.81
C ILE A 307 22.67 6.07 -33.90
N SER A 308 23.25 6.16 -35.10
CA SER A 308 24.40 7.00 -35.39
C SER A 308 23.99 8.43 -35.74
N GLU A 309 24.94 9.40 -35.66
CA GLU A 309 24.67 10.79 -36.09
C GLU A 309 24.15 10.84 -37.55
N GLN A 310 24.58 9.90 -38.42
CA GLN A 310 24.10 9.78 -39.78
C GLN A 310 22.65 9.26 -39.85
N ASP A 311 22.24 8.41 -38.92
CA ASP A 311 20.86 7.92 -38.84
C ASP A 311 19.91 8.99 -38.23
N GLU A 312 20.40 9.85 -37.32
CA GLU A 312 19.63 10.97 -36.77
C GLU A 312 19.24 12.01 -37.83
N SER A 313 20.07 12.21 -38.80
CA SER A 313 19.83 13.15 -39.90
C SER A 313 18.90 12.62 -40.98
N ARG A 314 18.60 11.31 -40.98
CA ARG A 314 17.76 10.69 -42.00
C ARG A 314 16.29 10.81 -41.71
N THR A 315 15.53 11.17 -42.72
CA THR A 315 14.06 11.15 -42.67
C THR A 315 13.53 9.71 -42.67
N ALA A 316 12.27 9.54 -42.25
CA ALA A 316 11.59 8.24 -42.35
C ALA A 316 11.64 7.64 -43.75
N LYS A 317 11.60 8.50 -44.80
CA LYS A 317 11.66 8.11 -46.21
C LYS A 317 13.04 7.61 -46.67
N GLU A 318 14.12 8.15 -46.09
CA GLU A 318 15.50 7.76 -46.43
C GLU A 318 15.91 6.44 -45.77
N GLY A 319 15.19 6.00 -44.79
CA GLY A 319 15.39 4.75 -44.05
C GLY A 319 16.60 4.78 -43.11
N ARG A 320 16.50 4.08 -42.02
CA ARG A 320 17.55 3.95 -41.02
C ARG A 320 18.43 2.71 -41.25
N SER A 321 19.54 2.60 -40.51
CA SER A 321 20.53 1.53 -40.61
C SER A 321 19.94 0.10 -40.50
N GLY A 322 20.67 -0.88 -41.03
CA GLY A 322 20.29 -2.29 -40.92
C GLY A 322 20.08 -2.80 -39.51
N PRO A 323 20.98 -2.47 -38.56
CA PRO A 323 20.81 -2.82 -37.15
C PRO A 323 19.52 -2.24 -36.51
N TYR A 324 19.24 -0.94 -36.74
CA TYR A 324 18.00 -0.32 -36.32
C TYR A 324 16.76 -1.07 -36.83
N ARG A 325 16.68 -1.27 -38.13
CA ARG A 325 15.54 -1.97 -38.75
C ARG A 325 15.35 -3.38 -38.20
N LYS A 326 16.46 -4.09 -37.94
CA LYS A 326 16.40 -5.43 -37.36
C LYS A 326 15.80 -5.39 -35.93
N ALA A 327 16.26 -4.48 -35.08
CA ALA A 327 15.76 -4.35 -33.72
C ALA A 327 14.29 -3.90 -33.69
N MET A 328 13.90 -2.94 -34.55
CA MET A 328 12.48 -2.51 -34.63
C MET A 328 11.57 -3.62 -35.13
N LYS A 329 12.04 -4.47 -36.06
CA LYS A 329 11.29 -5.65 -36.52
C LYS A 329 11.01 -6.62 -35.34
N GLU A 330 11.98 -6.84 -34.47
CA GLU A 330 11.80 -7.69 -33.30
C GLU A 330 10.93 -6.99 -32.22
N CYS A 331 11.02 -5.67 -32.09
CA CYS A 331 10.13 -4.86 -31.26
C CYS A 331 8.66 -5.06 -31.66
N TYR A 332 8.33 -4.85 -32.92
CA TYR A 332 6.96 -5.03 -33.43
C TYR A 332 6.45 -6.46 -33.29
N LYS A 333 7.29 -7.48 -33.54
CA LYS A 333 6.90 -8.86 -33.27
C LYS A 333 6.57 -9.13 -31.79
N ALA A 334 7.32 -8.51 -30.90
CA ALA A 334 7.07 -8.64 -29.46
C ALA A 334 5.76 -7.95 -29.06
N TYR A 335 5.48 -6.76 -29.60
CA TYR A 335 4.22 -6.06 -29.39
C TYR A 335 3.01 -6.82 -29.94
N GLU A 336 3.11 -7.43 -31.13
CA GLU A 336 2.06 -8.31 -31.66
C GLU A 336 1.76 -9.47 -30.70
N ARG A 337 2.80 -10.08 -30.14
CA ARG A 337 2.62 -11.15 -29.14
C ARG A 337 2.01 -10.63 -27.84
N SER A 338 2.42 -9.42 -27.39
CA SER A 338 1.82 -8.78 -26.23
C SER A 338 0.32 -8.59 -26.43
N LEU A 339 -0.08 -8.02 -27.55
CA LEU A 339 -1.49 -7.74 -27.88
C LEU A 339 -2.30 -9.02 -28.18
N ALA A 340 -1.64 -10.12 -28.60
CA ALA A 340 -2.31 -11.41 -28.71
C ALA A 340 -2.72 -11.99 -27.36
N TYR A 341 -1.94 -11.75 -26.30
CA TYR A 341 -2.27 -12.16 -24.94
C TYR A 341 -3.11 -11.13 -24.20
N ARG A 342 -2.86 -9.84 -24.43
CA ARG A 342 -3.54 -8.72 -23.78
C ARG A 342 -3.85 -7.62 -24.79
N PRO A 343 -4.98 -7.73 -25.49
CA PRO A 343 -5.37 -6.80 -26.57
C PRO A 343 -5.53 -5.34 -26.13
N ASP A 344 -5.83 -5.14 -24.86
CA ASP A 344 -6.05 -3.85 -24.22
C ASP A 344 -4.83 -3.31 -23.47
N ASN A 345 -3.63 -3.85 -23.68
CA ASN A 345 -2.42 -3.38 -22.99
C ASN A 345 -2.12 -1.91 -23.37
N PRO A 346 -2.39 -0.93 -22.48
CA PRO A 346 -2.36 0.47 -22.86
C PRO A 346 -0.96 0.97 -23.20
N LEU A 347 0.07 0.49 -22.50
CA LEU A 347 1.46 0.86 -22.76
C LEU A 347 1.89 0.38 -24.15
N VAL A 348 1.56 -0.86 -24.50
CA VAL A 348 1.93 -1.42 -25.79
C VAL A 348 1.16 -0.76 -26.92
N LEU A 349 -0.14 -0.53 -26.76
CA LEU A 349 -0.96 0.16 -27.77
C LEU A 349 -0.40 1.58 -28.02
N ASN A 350 -0.06 2.31 -26.97
CA ASN A 350 0.53 3.63 -27.08
C ASN A 350 1.89 3.61 -27.77
N ASN A 351 2.83 2.81 -27.26
CA ASN A 351 4.21 2.78 -27.78
C ASN A 351 4.25 2.28 -29.22
N TYR A 352 3.46 1.28 -29.55
CA TYR A 352 3.37 0.75 -30.91
C TYR A 352 2.82 1.79 -31.87
N ALA A 353 1.71 2.47 -31.52
CA ALA A 353 1.15 3.54 -32.32
C ALA A 353 2.15 4.69 -32.54
N TYR A 354 2.85 5.10 -31.49
CA TYR A 354 3.85 6.14 -31.55
C TYR A 354 5.00 5.79 -32.50
N PHE A 355 5.57 4.58 -32.37
CA PHE A 355 6.69 4.16 -33.22
C PHE A 355 6.29 3.99 -34.70
N LEU A 356 5.09 3.50 -34.96
CA LEU A 356 4.56 3.46 -36.35
C LEU A 356 4.40 4.89 -36.92
N SER A 357 3.98 5.84 -36.11
CA SER A 357 3.83 7.24 -36.53
C SER A 357 5.18 7.89 -36.84
N LEU A 358 6.23 7.59 -36.06
CA LEU A 358 7.59 8.07 -36.33
C LEU A 358 8.17 7.51 -37.64
N GLU A 359 7.81 6.28 -37.99
CA GLU A 359 8.21 5.65 -39.24
C GLU A 359 7.26 5.98 -40.45
N GLU A 360 6.21 6.76 -40.20
CA GLU A 360 5.15 7.07 -41.16
C GLU A 360 4.59 5.82 -41.85
N ARG A 361 4.42 4.74 -41.07
CA ARG A 361 4.00 3.42 -41.56
C ARG A 361 2.75 2.96 -40.82
N ASP A 362 1.84 2.30 -41.58
CA ASP A 362 0.60 1.73 -41.01
C ASP A 362 -0.18 2.70 -40.12
N LEU A 363 -0.27 3.98 -40.55
CA LEU A 363 -0.82 5.08 -39.75
C LEU A 363 -2.27 4.89 -39.36
N GLU A 364 -3.11 4.24 -40.18
CA GLU A 364 -4.49 3.91 -39.83
C GLU A 364 -4.56 2.92 -38.67
N ARG A 365 -3.65 1.94 -38.67
CA ARG A 365 -3.50 1.02 -37.53
C ARG A 365 -3.01 1.75 -36.27
N ALA A 366 -2.04 2.64 -36.42
CA ALA A 366 -1.58 3.50 -35.32
C ALA A 366 -2.73 4.35 -34.75
N LEU A 367 -3.58 4.90 -35.62
CA LEU A 367 -4.78 5.64 -35.22
C LEU A 367 -5.75 4.76 -34.41
N SER A 368 -6.03 3.55 -34.89
CA SER A 368 -6.89 2.60 -34.20
C SER A 368 -6.38 2.31 -32.77
N MET A 369 -5.08 1.99 -32.63
CA MET A 369 -4.47 1.70 -31.34
C MET A 369 -4.44 2.90 -30.40
N SER A 370 -4.00 4.08 -30.89
CA SER A 370 -3.91 5.29 -30.07
C SER A 370 -5.27 5.82 -29.64
N SER A 371 -6.32 5.65 -30.45
CA SER A 371 -7.68 6.06 -30.09
C SER A 371 -8.25 5.26 -28.93
N VAL A 372 -7.95 3.96 -28.84
CA VAL A 372 -8.40 3.10 -27.74
C VAL A 372 -7.89 3.66 -26.40
N VAL A 373 -6.60 3.97 -26.29
CA VAL A 373 -6.01 4.45 -25.02
C VAL A 373 -6.37 5.90 -24.73
N ALA A 374 -6.47 6.76 -25.75
CA ALA A 374 -6.88 8.16 -25.57
C ALA A 374 -8.32 8.32 -25.12
N LEU A 375 -9.21 7.37 -25.45
CA LEU A 375 -10.62 7.40 -25.03
C LEU A 375 -10.85 6.82 -23.63
N THR A 376 -10.01 5.90 -23.20
CA THR A 376 -10.17 5.19 -21.92
C THR A 376 -9.48 5.90 -20.76
N ASP A 377 -8.42 6.66 -21.03
CA ASP A 377 -7.63 7.34 -20.00
C ASP A 377 -7.28 8.77 -20.42
N ASN A 378 -7.53 9.73 -19.55
CA ASN A 378 -7.13 11.15 -19.75
C ASN A 378 -5.62 11.36 -19.49
N ASN A 379 -4.78 10.39 -19.79
CA ASN A 379 -3.35 10.48 -19.63
C ASN A 379 -2.76 11.40 -20.74
N PRO A 380 -2.03 12.48 -20.38
CA PRO A 380 -1.42 13.39 -21.33
C PRO A 380 -0.54 12.70 -22.38
N THR A 381 0.22 11.68 -21.98
CA THR A 381 1.10 10.91 -22.89
C THR A 381 0.30 10.15 -23.96
N TYR A 382 -0.84 9.57 -23.59
CA TYR A 382 -1.68 8.85 -24.56
C TYR A 382 -2.39 9.80 -25.51
N LEU A 383 -2.82 10.96 -25.02
CA LEU A 383 -3.38 12.02 -25.84
C LEU A 383 -2.34 12.61 -26.79
N ASP A 384 -1.10 12.78 -26.35
CA ASP A 384 0.00 13.25 -27.19
C ASP A 384 0.27 12.28 -28.34
N THR A 385 0.41 11.01 -28.07
CA THR A 385 0.59 9.97 -29.11
C THR A 385 -0.56 9.98 -30.10
N HIS A 386 -1.81 10.06 -29.61
CA HIS A 386 -2.98 10.09 -30.49
C HIS A 386 -2.99 11.33 -31.38
N ALA A 387 -2.70 12.51 -30.82
CA ALA A 387 -2.59 13.75 -31.57
C ALA A 387 -1.45 13.68 -32.60
N TRP A 388 -0.31 13.09 -32.24
CA TRP A 388 0.82 12.93 -33.15
C TRP A 388 0.50 12.03 -34.33
N VAL A 389 -0.21 10.91 -34.09
CA VAL A 389 -0.71 10.03 -35.16
C VAL A 389 -1.69 10.78 -36.09
N LEU A 390 -2.65 11.56 -35.55
CA LEU A 390 -3.55 12.39 -36.33
C LEU A 390 -2.77 13.41 -37.18
N PHE A 391 -1.76 14.05 -36.60
CA PHE A 391 -0.90 14.98 -37.31
C PHE A 391 -0.19 14.33 -38.49
N LYS A 392 0.37 13.13 -38.30
CA LYS A 392 1.02 12.37 -39.36
C LYS A 392 0.07 11.90 -40.47
N LEU A 393 -1.21 11.75 -40.17
CA LEU A 393 -2.29 11.51 -41.12
C LEU A 393 -2.77 12.78 -41.84
N GLY A 394 -2.22 13.95 -41.53
CA GLY A 394 -2.65 15.24 -42.11
C GLY A 394 -3.94 15.80 -41.47
N ARG A 395 -4.47 15.17 -40.40
CA ARG A 395 -5.66 15.63 -39.66
C ARG A 395 -5.28 16.65 -38.60
N THR A 396 -4.63 17.75 -39.04
CA THR A 396 -3.91 18.70 -38.18
C THR A 396 -4.83 19.45 -37.22
N ASP A 397 -6.05 19.82 -37.65
CA ASP A 397 -7.03 20.50 -36.79
C ASP A 397 -7.54 19.61 -35.65
N GLU A 398 -7.72 18.32 -35.92
CA GLU A 398 -8.10 17.36 -34.90
C GLU A 398 -6.93 17.12 -33.92
N ALA A 399 -5.72 16.98 -34.47
CA ALA A 399 -4.50 16.86 -33.66
C ALA A 399 -4.35 18.04 -32.70
N LYS A 400 -4.55 19.28 -33.17
CA LYS A 400 -4.52 20.49 -32.32
C LYS A 400 -5.47 20.41 -31.15
N LYS A 401 -6.74 20.00 -31.37
CA LYS A 401 -7.76 19.91 -30.32
C LYS A 401 -7.38 18.88 -29.25
N VAL A 402 -6.90 17.71 -29.67
CA VAL A 402 -6.48 16.65 -28.74
C VAL A 402 -5.25 17.09 -27.96
N LEU A 403 -4.24 17.69 -28.62
CA LEU A 403 -3.01 18.07 -27.95
C LEU A 403 -3.20 19.28 -27.03
N GLN A 404 -4.11 20.18 -27.36
CA GLN A 404 -4.50 21.27 -26.46
C GLN A 404 -5.04 20.73 -25.12
N LYS A 405 -5.83 19.67 -25.16
CA LYS A 405 -6.30 18.98 -23.96
C LYS A 405 -5.13 18.34 -23.19
N ALA A 406 -4.19 17.67 -23.89
CA ALA A 406 -3.02 17.07 -23.29
C ALA A 406 -2.13 18.10 -22.57
N VAL A 407 -1.85 19.24 -23.22
CA VAL A 407 -1.07 20.35 -22.64
C VAL A 407 -1.74 20.92 -21.38
N ALA A 408 -3.06 21.04 -21.38
CA ALA A 408 -3.81 21.53 -20.23
C ALA A 408 -3.73 20.55 -19.04
N LEU A 409 -3.82 19.25 -19.29
CA LEU A 409 -3.73 18.19 -18.27
C LEU A 409 -2.31 18.02 -17.72
N ASP A 410 -1.30 18.13 -18.58
CA ASP A 410 0.12 18.01 -18.20
C ASP A 410 0.61 19.22 -17.38
N GLY A 411 -0.08 20.35 -17.46
CA GLY A 411 0.33 21.59 -16.84
C GLY A 411 1.64 22.15 -17.41
N GLN A 412 1.93 21.85 -18.67
CA GLN A 412 3.12 22.29 -19.40
C GLN A 412 4.44 21.82 -18.75
N LYS A 413 4.48 20.60 -18.28
CA LYS A 413 5.67 19.99 -17.65
C LYS A 413 6.55 19.26 -18.67
N SER A 414 5.93 18.54 -19.63
CA SER A 414 6.63 17.74 -20.64
C SER A 414 7.17 18.61 -21.79
N PRO A 415 8.48 18.63 -22.01
CA PRO A 415 9.08 19.35 -23.14
C PRO A 415 8.70 18.73 -24.48
N GLU A 416 8.59 17.39 -24.59
CA GLU A 416 8.19 16.68 -25.82
C GLU A 416 6.78 17.11 -26.27
N LEU A 417 5.84 17.14 -25.33
CA LEU A 417 4.45 17.53 -25.60
C LEU A 417 4.37 18.97 -26.12
N MET A 418 5.21 19.88 -25.56
CA MET A 418 5.32 21.25 -26.04
C MET A 418 5.87 21.32 -27.46
N VAL A 419 6.87 20.51 -27.80
CA VAL A 419 7.42 20.45 -29.15
C VAL A 419 6.38 19.97 -30.14
N HIS A 420 5.68 18.86 -29.85
CA HIS A 420 4.63 18.34 -30.72
C HIS A 420 3.52 19.40 -30.94
N TYR A 421 3.14 20.13 -29.88
CA TYR A 421 2.13 21.19 -30.01
C TYR A 421 2.63 22.35 -30.85
N GLY A 422 3.88 22.76 -30.69
CA GLY A 422 4.53 23.75 -31.53
C GLY A 422 4.57 23.34 -33.01
N ASP A 423 4.93 22.07 -33.28
CA ASP A 423 4.99 21.52 -34.65
C ASP A 423 3.60 21.53 -35.32
N ILE A 424 2.55 21.18 -34.60
CA ILE A 424 1.15 21.23 -35.08
C ILE A 424 0.70 22.68 -35.34
N LEU A 425 1.00 23.61 -34.43
CA LEU A 425 0.67 25.04 -34.62
C LEU A 425 1.40 25.63 -35.82
N HIS A 426 2.65 25.30 -36.02
CA HIS A 426 3.43 25.72 -37.18
C HIS A 426 2.81 25.22 -38.49
N GLU A 427 2.37 23.95 -38.55
CA GLU A 427 1.70 23.39 -39.72
C GLU A 427 0.40 24.10 -40.06
N LEU A 428 -0.30 24.66 -39.06
CA LEU A 428 -1.50 25.44 -39.20
C LEU A 428 -1.25 26.96 -39.54
N GLY A 429 0.02 27.36 -39.64
CA GLY A 429 0.40 28.76 -39.89
C GLY A 429 0.37 29.64 -38.64
N GLU A 430 0.23 29.08 -37.45
CA GLU A 430 0.20 29.79 -36.16
C GLU A 430 1.62 30.04 -35.64
N GLN A 431 2.48 30.62 -36.45
CA GLN A 431 3.92 30.74 -36.23
C GLN A 431 4.30 31.31 -34.86
N PHE A 432 3.64 32.42 -34.46
CA PHE A 432 3.92 33.08 -33.20
C PHE A 432 3.72 32.13 -31.98
N MET A 433 2.64 31.39 -31.98
CA MET A 433 2.36 30.44 -30.91
C MET A 433 3.28 29.21 -30.97
N ALA A 434 3.62 28.73 -32.15
CA ALA A 434 4.59 27.63 -32.32
C ALA A 434 5.94 27.97 -31.67
N GLU A 435 6.46 29.20 -31.97
CA GLU A 435 7.73 29.66 -31.37
C GLU A 435 7.67 29.77 -29.85
N ILE A 436 6.54 30.16 -29.27
CA ILE A 436 6.37 30.22 -27.80
C ILE A 436 6.51 28.82 -27.22
N TYR A 437 5.84 27.84 -27.81
CA TYR A 437 5.89 26.46 -27.27
C TYR A 437 7.27 25.83 -27.48
N TRP A 438 7.94 26.02 -28.60
CA TRP A 438 9.30 25.54 -28.82
C TRP A 438 10.31 26.19 -27.83
N LYS A 439 10.20 27.49 -27.55
CA LYS A 439 11.05 28.17 -26.57
C LYS A 439 10.80 27.64 -25.14
N ARG A 440 9.54 27.40 -24.78
CA ARG A 440 9.20 26.77 -23.50
C ARG A 440 9.75 25.35 -23.37
N ALA A 441 9.69 24.57 -24.44
CA ALA A 441 10.30 23.23 -24.46
C ALA A 441 11.82 23.31 -24.20
N LEU A 442 12.50 24.29 -24.81
CA LEU A 442 13.93 24.55 -24.57
C LEU A 442 14.20 24.89 -23.08
N GLU A 443 13.38 25.77 -22.49
CA GLU A 443 13.47 26.14 -21.06
C GLU A 443 13.28 24.91 -20.14
N LYS A 444 12.55 23.90 -20.61
CA LYS A 444 12.31 22.64 -19.89
C LYS A 444 13.37 21.55 -20.20
N GLY A 445 14.40 21.89 -20.96
CA GLY A 445 15.53 20.99 -21.21
C GLY A 445 15.44 20.17 -22.48
N TYR A 446 14.53 20.50 -23.42
CA TYR A 446 14.54 19.86 -24.73
C TYR A 446 15.81 20.20 -25.52
N ASP A 447 16.21 19.34 -26.43
CA ASP A 447 17.42 19.50 -27.25
C ASP A 447 17.46 20.82 -28.00
N ALA A 448 18.48 21.65 -27.69
CA ALA A 448 18.64 23.00 -28.19
C ALA A 448 18.82 23.04 -29.71
N ARG A 449 19.55 22.07 -30.28
CA ARG A 449 19.79 21.99 -31.73
C ARG A 449 18.48 21.71 -32.49
N GLN A 450 17.66 20.85 -31.93
CA GLN A 450 16.36 20.54 -32.49
C GLN A 450 15.39 21.74 -32.46
N ILE A 451 15.43 22.53 -31.40
CA ILE A 451 14.62 23.76 -31.32
C ILE A 451 15.14 24.83 -32.29
N GLU A 452 16.46 25.03 -32.42
CA GLU A 452 17.02 25.97 -33.39
C GLU A 452 16.60 25.64 -34.83
N LEU A 453 16.58 24.35 -35.19
CA LEU A 453 16.14 23.91 -36.52
C LEU A 453 14.67 24.31 -36.76
N ARG A 454 13.81 24.15 -35.77
CA ARG A 454 12.39 24.55 -35.86
C ARG A 454 12.21 26.05 -35.97
N LEU A 455 12.94 26.85 -35.18
CA LEU A 455 12.89 28.31 -35.21
C LEU A 455 13.39 28.92 -36.55
N LYS A 456 14.20 28.19 -37.32
CA LYS A 456 14.68 28.59 -38.64
C LYS A 456 13.72 28.21 -39.78
N GLN A 457 12.66 27.46 -39.51
CA GLN A 457 11.67 27.10 -40.52
C GLN A 457 10.90 28.34 -41.01
N PRO A 458 10.65 28.47 -42.32
CA PRO A 458 9.83 29.57 -42.81
C PRO A 458 8.38 29.43 -42.33
N ALA A 459 7.76 30.55 -42.01
CA ALA A 459 6.35 30.56 -41.67
C ALA A 459 5.48 29.96 -42.78
N LYS A 460 4.62 29.02 -42.38
CA LYS A 460 3.62 28.47 -43.31
C LYS A 460 2.47 29.46 -43.47
N SER A 461 1.97 29.61 -44.71
CA SER A 461 0.74 30.41 -44.94
C SER A 461 -0.42 29.72 -44.24
N SER A 462 -1.18 30.49 -43.45
CA SER A 462 -2.41 29.98 -42.82
C SER A 462 -3.32 29.40 -43.90
N LYS A 463 -3.66 28.11 -43.77
CA LYS A 463 -4.75 27.55 -44.56
C LYS A 463 -6.04 28.19 -44.07
N THR A 464 -6.43 29.34 -44.69
CA THR A 464 -7.79 29.83 -44.53
C THR A 464 -8.72 28.77 -45.06
N ALA A 465 -9.59 28.25 -44.20
CA ALA A 465 -10.68 27.39 -44.61
C ALA A 465 -11.52 28.13 -45.66
N GLU A 466 -11.52 27.65 -46.90
CA GLU A 466 -12.57 27.91 -47.87
C GLU A 466 -13.81 27.07 -47.53
#